data_d5fe3697bdbf83b443bec4b612bf4ece
#
_entry.id   d5fe3697bdbf83b443bec4b612bf4ece
#
_cell.length_a   1.000
_cell.length_b   1.000
_cell.length_c   1.000
_cell.angle_alpha   90.00
_cell.angle_beta   90.00
_cell.angle_gamma   90.00
#
_symmetry.space_group_name_H-M   'P 1'
#
loop_
_entity.id
_entity.type
_entity.pdbx_description
1 polymer ?
#
loop_
_entity_poly.entity_id
_entity_poly.type
_entity_poly.pdbx_seq_one_letter_code
_entity_poly.pdbx_strand_id
1 'polypeptide(L)'
;MTTAFFDAHYKPLCERTIMEYPLTTSELSARKQTIARHFSQASQYDKHAHIQQQVCQHLLMAIDNTNQDSVLEVGAGTGKLTQLLAAHVKSARWSINELCEQQATHLQDLLPQAQILIGDAETMDLGGEHSLVISANAIQWFDDPLSFVAQSASKLKPNGQLLLSTFTPDNFLQIKTLTGQGLHYPDISEWQSALDQARFQHTKLSTQRFNVPFAQPYDVLKHMKMTGVSTNQTFGEQAPNTHPFVWTKTRLQAFEHDYWQQFSGIDEDGQPCVYLTYDVLIIDARLP
;
A
#
# COMPACT_ATOMS: atom_id res chain seq x y z
N MET A 1 -22.88 20.34 -63.05
CA MET A 1 -22.40 20.96 -61.82
C MET A 1 -22.74 19.99 -60.72
N THR A 2 -21.75 19.19 -60.33
CA THR A 2 -21.95 18.04 -59.45
C THR A 2 -21.16 18.28 -58.14
N THR A 3 -21.88 18.45 -57.08
CA THR A 3 -21.36 18.66 -55.74
C THR A 3 -21.02 17.30 -55.14
N ALA A 4 -19.77 17.05 -54.85
CA ALA A 4 -19.30 15.86 -54.15
C ALA A 4 -19.44 16.03 -52.64
N PHE A 5 -20.17 15.14 -52.02
CA PHE A 5 -20.24 14.96 -50.55
C PHE A 5 -19.00 14.20 -50.11
N PHE A 6 -18.26 14.76 -49.17
CA PHE A 6 -17.23 14.07 -48.39
C PHE A 6 -17.89 13.39 -47.18
N ASP A 7 -17.99 12.10 -47.25
CA ASP A 7 -18.37 11.27 -46.12
C ASP A 7 -17.13 11.03 -45.27
N ALA A 8 -17.03 11.70 -44.15
CA ALA A 8 -15.98 11.44 -43.14
C ALA A 8 -16.44 10.29 -42.23
N HIS A 9 -15.95 9.10 -42.51
CA HIS A 9 -16.09 7.96 -41.61
C HIS A 9 -15.30 8.18 -40.32
N TYR A 10 -15.99 8.63 -39.29
CA TYR A 10 -15.50 8.61 -37.92
C TYR A 10 -15.57 7.18 -37.42
N LYS A 11 -14.44 6.47 -37.37
CA LYS A 11 -14.31 5.20 -36.65
C LYS A 11 -14.15 5.54 -35.15
N PRO A 12 -14.99 5.01 -34.24
CA PRO A 12 -14.70 5.06 -32.82
C PRO A 12 -13.61 4.04 -32.51
N LEU A 13 -12.41 4.53 -32.27
CA LEU A 13 -11.34 3.77 -31.62
C LEU A 13 -11.55 3.89 -30.13
N CYS A 14 -12.03 2.87 -29.49
CA CYS A 14 -11.57 2.35 -28.20
C CYS A 14 -12.46 1.16 -27.79
N GLU A 15 -12.14 -0.02 -28.24
CA GLU A 15 -12.56 -1.22 -27.53
C GLU A 15 -11.85 -1.23 -26.18
N ARG A 16 -12.63 -1.12 -25.11
CA ARG A 16 -12.19 -1.22 -23.73
C ARG A 16 -11.67 -2.63 -23.52
N THR A 17 -10.35 -2.80 -23.49
CA THR A 17 -9.73 -4.08 -23.17
C THR A 17 -9.58 -4.18 -21.66
N ILE A 18 -10.62 -4.63 -20.99
CA ILE A 18 -10.47 -5.20 -19.65
C ILE A 18 -9.87 -6.57 -19.89
N MET A 19 -8.59 -6.74 -19.65
CA MET A 19 -8.00 -8.08 -19.57
C MET A 19 -8.44 -8.68 -18.23
N GLU A 20 -9.59 -9.33 -18.23
CA GLU A 20 -9.99 -10.25 -17.18
C GLU A 20 -9.06 -11.44 -17.21
N TYR A 21 -8.09 -11.51 -16.31
CA TYR A 21 -7.58 -12.76 -15.81
C TYR A 21 -8.47 -13.15 -14.64
N PRO A 22 -9.43 -14.08 -14.81
CA PRO A 22 -10.22 -14.53 -13.68
C PRO A 22 -9.33 -15.41 -12.80
N LEU A 23 -8.59 -14.78 -11.88
CA LEU A 23 -8.17 -15.51 -10.70
C LEU A 23 -9.44 -15.85 -9.95
N THR A 24 -9.83 -17.11 -9.99
CA THR A 24 -10.84 -17.61 -9.07
C THR A 24 -10.29 -17.35 -7.67
N THR A 25 -11.12 -16.84 -6.76
CA THR A 25 -10.77 -16.60 -5.34
C THR A 25 -10.18 -17.84 -4.65
N SER A 26 -10.20 -19.01 -5.30
CA SER A 26 -9.61 -20.27 -4.86
C SER A 26 -8.08 -20.34 -5.01
N GLU A 27 -7.45 -19.42 -5.74
CA GLU A 27 -5.98 -19.42 -5.97
C GLU A 27 -5.24 -18.51 -4.97
N LEU A 28 -5.93 -17.61 -4.30
CA LEU A 28 -5.34 -16.76 -3.27
C LEU A 28 -5.11 -17.55 -1.97
N SER A 29 -3.99 -17.29 -1.28
CA SER A 29 -3.78 -17.81 0.08
C SER A 29 -4.92 -17.38 1.02
N ALA A 30 -5.21 -18.17 2.05
CA ALA A 30 -6.24 -17.83 3.04
C ALA A 30 -5.99 -16.46 3.69
N ARG A 31 -4.72 -16.07 3.85
CA ARG A 31 -4.29 -14.76 4.32
C ARG A 31 -4.73 -13.67 3.33
N LYS A 32 -4.40 -13.79 2.04
CA LYS A 32 -4.76 -12.80 1.00
C LYS A 32 -6.26 -12.71 0.78
N GLN A 33 -7.00 -13.82 0.88
CA GLN A 33 -8.47 -13.79 0.86
C GLN A 33 -9.04 -12.96 2.02
N THR A 34 -8.43 -13.08 3.20
CA THR A 34 -8.83 -12.29 4.37
C THR A 34 -8.52 -10.81 4.17
N ILE A 35 -7.33 -10.48 3.65
CA ILE A 35 -6.91 -9.11 3.31
C ILE A 35 -7.90 -8.50 2.29
N ALA A 36 -8.16 -9.18 1.18
CA ALA A 36 -9.09 -8.72 0.15
C ALA A 36 -10.49 -8.44 0.73
N ARG A 37 -10.99 -9.32 1.60
CA ARG A 37 -12.30 -9.12 2.27
C ARG A 37 -12.30 -7.90 3.18
N HIS A 38 -11.24 -7.65 3.93
CA HIS A 38 -11.13 -6.47 4.79
C HIS A 38 -11.15 -5.17 3.97
N PHE A 39 -10.37 -5.12 2.88
CA PHE A 39 -10.31 -3.93 2.02
C PHE A 39 -11.58 -3.73 1.17
N SER A 40 -12.29 -4.80 0.78
CA SER A 40 -13.57 -4.68 0.07
C SER A 40 -14.67 -4.02 0.91
N GLN A 41 -14.58 -4.09 2.25
CA GLN A 41 -15.54 -3.50 3.19
C GLN A 41 -15.14 -2.10 3.67
N ALA A 42 -14.04 -1.55 3.19
CA ALA A 42 -13.39 -0.36 3.73
C ALA A 42 -13.99 0.98 3.27
N SER A 43 -15.32 1.10 3.13
CA SER A 43 -15.99 2.39 2.80
C SER A 43 -15.69 3.53 3.81
N GLN A 44 -15.20 3.21 5.00
CA GLN A 44 -14.77 4.15 6.03
C GLN A 44 -13.25 4.33 6.11
N TYR A 45 -12.48 3.52 5.35
CA TYR A 45 -11.02 3.54 5.38
C TYR A 45 -10.45 4.94 5.09
N ASP A 46 -10.92 5.57 4.04
CA ASP A 46 -10.43 6.86 3.58
C ASP A 46 -10.57 8.00 4.59
N LYS A 47 -11.58 7.95 5.46
CA LYS A 47 -11.81 8.99 6.49
C LYS A 47 -10.79 8.93 7.62
N HIS A 48 -10.13 7.78 7.81
CA HIS A 48 -9.18 7.53 8.89
C HIS A 48 -7.74 7.37 8.39
N ALA A 49 -7.53 7.43 7.07
CA ALA A 49 -6.25 7.13 6.41
C ALA A 49 -5.39 8.39 6.18
N HIS A 50 -5.37 9.35 7.12
CA HIS A 50 -4.58 10.58 6.98
C HIS A 50 -3.08 10.32 6.81
N ILE A 51 -2.53 9.36 7.53
CA ILE A 51 -1.10 9.01 7.42
C ILE A 51 -0.82 8.40 6.05
N GLN A 52 -1.68 7.49 5.59
CA GLN A 52 -1.54 6.87 4.28
C GLN A 52 -1.60 7.91 3.15
N GLN A 53 -2.43 8.93 3.30
CA GLN A 53 -2.49 10.05 2.34
C GLN A 53 -1.20 10.88 2.34
N GLN A 54 -0.62 11.17 3.50
CA GLN A 54 0.68 11.85 3.59
C GLN A 54 1.80 11.01 2.96
N VAL A 55 1.78 9.70 3.17
CA VAL A 55 2.72 8.77 2.53
C VAL A 55 2.60 8.82 1.01
N CYS A 56 1.39 8.82 0.45
CA CYS A 56 1.18 8.98 -0.99
C CYS A 56 1.76 10.30 -1.52
N GLN A 57 1.60 11.40 -0.78
CA GLN A 57 2.19 12.70 -1.15
C GLN A 57 3.72 12.66 -1.11
N HIS A 58 4.33 12.01 -0.12
CA HIS A 58 5.78 11.84 -0.06
C HIS A 58 6.33 11.02 -1.23
N LEU A 59 5.66 9.93 -1.59
CA LEU A 59 6.04 9.15 -2.76
C LEU A 59 5.93 9.98 -4.04
N LEU A 60 4.86 10.77 -4.19
CA LEU A 60 4.69 11.64 -5.34
C LEU A 60 5.84 12.65 -5.47
N MET A 61 6.24 13.26 -4.36
CA MET A 61 7.37 14.22 -4.33
C MET A 61 8.72 13.56 -4.59
N ALA A 62 8.85 12.27 -4.40
CA ALA A 62 10.07 11.50 -4.68
C ALA A 62 10.18 11.05 -6.15
N ILE A 63 9.18 11.30 -6.97
CA ILE A 63 9.24 11.00 -8.41
C ILE A 63 10.19 11.99 -9.08
N ASP A 64 11.30 11.50 -9.63
CA ASP A 64 12.33 12.36 -10.23
C ASP A 64 11.88 13.01 -11.55
N ASN A 65 11.06 12.30 -12.32
CA ASN A 65 10.58 12.78 -13.62
C ASN A 65 9.06 12.58 -13.71
N THR A 66 8.33 13.64 -13.87
CA THR A 66 6.87 13.61 -14.04
C THR A 66 6.42 13.24 -15.47
N ASN A 67 7.34 13.13 -16.44
CA ASN A 67 7.06 12.59 -17.76
C ASN A 67 7.59 11.16 -17.85
N GLN A 68 6.71 10.19 -17.75
CA GLN A 68 7.03 8.77 -17.72
C GLN A 68 6.65 8.09 -19.05
N ASP A 69 7.42 7.11 -19.50
CA ASP A 69 7.02 6.28 -20.65
C ASP A 69 5.96 5.27 -20.22
N SER A 70 6.14 4.69 -19.04
CA SER A 70 5.22 3.70 -18.49
C SER A 70 5.27 3.70 -16.96
N VAL A 71 4.09 3.72 -16.34
CA VAL A 71 3.92 3.64 -14.89
C VAL A 71 3.21 2.35 -14.53
N LEU A 72 3.73 1.64 -13.55
CA LEU A 72 3.06 0.54 -12.85
C LEU A 72 2.82 0.97 -11.40
N GLU A 73 1.55 1.11 -11.03
CA GLU A 73 1.14 1.22 -9.63
C GLU A 73 0.73 -0.16 -9.11
N VAL A 74 1.22 -0.54 -7.93
CA VAL A 74 0.96 -1.84 -7.32
C VAL A 74 0.21 -1.69 -6.01
N GLY A 75 -0.94 -2.36 -5.90
CA GLY A 75 -1.83 -2.30 -4.73
C GLY A 75 -2.51 -0.94 -4.59
N ALA A 76 -3.23 -0.52 -5.62
CA ALA A 76 -3.85 0.81 -5.71
C ALA A 76 -4.92 1.08 -4.62
N GLY A 77 -5.57 0.03 -4.09
CA GLY A 77 -6.62 0.14 -3.10
C GLY A 77 -7.77 1.03 -3.57
N THR A 78 -8.09 2.04 -2.77
CA THR A 78 -9.13 3.04 -3.09
C THR A 78 -8.69 4.10 -4.10
N GLY A 79 -7.49 3.97 -4.71
CA GLY A 79 -7.00 4.87 -5.74
C GLY A 79 -6.46 6.22 -5.25
N LYS A 80 -6.08 6.35 -3.99
CA LYS A 80 -5.53 7.61 -3.45
C LYS A 80 -4.24 8.03 -4.15
N LEU A 81 -3.30 7.09 -4.31
CA LEU A 81 -2.08 7.36 -5.06
C LEU A 81 -2.39 7.52 -6.55
N THR A 82 -3.28 6.69 -7.12
CA THR A 82 -3.74 6.80 -8.51
C THR A 82 -4.23 8.21 -8.85
N GLN A 83 -5.06 8.83 -7.98
CA GLN A 83 -5.54 10.21 -8.16
C GLN A 83 -4.41 11.23 -8.21
N LEU A 84 -3.43 11.10 -7.30
CA LEU A 84 -2.27 11.99 -7.26
C LEU A 84 -1.39 11.82 -8.50
N LEU A 85 -1.15 10.58 -8.92
CA LEU A 85 -0.39 10.27 -10.12
C LEU A 85 -1.10 10.83 -11.37
N ALA A 86 -2.40 10.61 -11.52
CA ALA A 86 -3.20 11.12 -12.64
C ALA A 86 -3.15 12.65 -12.76
N ALA A 87 -3.05 13.36 -11.64
CA ALA A 87 -3.00 14.81 -11.62
C ALA A 87 -1.60 15.39 -11.91
N HIS A 88 -0.52 14.67 -11.59
CA HIS A 88 0.84 15.22 -11.56
C HIS A 88 1.82 14.53 -12.51
N VAL A 89 1.52 13.32 -12.97
CA VAL A 89 2.40 12.51 -13.81
C VAL A 89 1.78 12.35 -15.20
N LYS A 90 2.56 12.57 -16.23
CA LYS A 90 2.19 12.25 -17.62
C LYS A 90 2.83 10.92 -17.99
N SER A 91 2.05 9.99 -18.51
CA SER A 91 2.58 8.71 -18.98
C SER A 91 1.88 8.26 -20.26
N ALA A 92 2.67 7.63 -21.14
CA ALA A 92 2.15 7.04 -22.37
C ALA A 92 1.42 5.72 -22.08
N ARG A 93 1.81 5.00 -21.01
CA ARG A 93 1.22 3.73 -20.61
C ARG A 93 1.03 3.67 -19.09
N TRP A 94 -0.17 3.27 -18.68
CA TRP A 94 -0.55 3.10 -17.28
C TRP A 94 -0.98 1.66 -17.00
N SER A 95 -0.39 1.05 -16.00
CA SER A 95 -0.81 -0.25 -15.44
C SER A 95 -1.09 -0.07 -13.96
N ILE A 96 -2.28 -0.44 -13.53
CA ILE A 96 -2.74 -0.30 -12.13
C ILE A 96 -3.11 -1.69 -11.63
N ASN A 97 -2.32 -2.19 -10.69
CA ASN A 97 -2.62 -3.48 -10.06
C ASN A 97 -3.42 -3.29 -8.77
N GLU A 98 -4.39 -4.16 -8.55
CA GLU A 98 -5.16 -4.26 -7.31
C GLU A 98 -5.60 -5.70 -7.05
N LEU A 99 -5.60 -6.10 -5.77
CA LEU A 99 -6.02 -7.43 -5.34
C LEU A 99 -7.54 -7.59 -5.34
N CYS A 100 -8.26 -6.51 -4.97
CA CYS A 100 -9.71 -6.50 -4.78
C CYS A 100 -10.43 -6.16 -6.09
N GLU A 101 -11.10 -7.13 -6.70
CA GLU A 101 -11.88 -6.94 -7.94
C GLU A 101 -12.92 -5.82 -7.82
N GLN A 102 -13.50 -5.62 -6.63
CA GLN A 102 -14.49 -4.58 -6.36
C GLN A 102 -13.99 -3.17 -6.63
N GLN A 103 -12.67 -2.95 -6.63
CA GLN A 103 -12.07 -1.65 -6.93
C GLN A 103 -11.88 -1.40 -8.44
N ALA A 104 -12.01 -2.42 -9.29
CA ALA A 104 -11.69 -2.33 -10.72
C ALA A 104 -12.43 -1.19 -11.43
N THR A 105 -13.74 -1.11 -11.27
CA THR A 105 -14.56 -0.06 -11.91
C THR A 105 -14.16 1.33 -11.41
N HIS A 106 -13.97 1.49 -10.10
CA HIS A 106 -13.57 2.75 -9.51
C HIS A 106 -12.20 3.21 -10.02
N LEU A 107 -11.22 2.32 -10.07
CA LEU A 107 -9.87 2.63 -10.60
C LEU A 107 -9.92 2.97 -12.09
N GLN A 108 -10.75 2.27 -12.87
CA GLN A 108 -10.96 2.57 -14.28
C GLN A 108 -11.61 3.96 -14.49
N ASP A 109 -12.52 4.35 -13.62
CA ASP A 109 -13.15 5.68 -13.68
C ASP A 109 -12.14 6.79 -13.29
N LEU A 110 -11.23 6.53 -12.34
CA LEU A 110 -10.18 7.46 -11.94
C LEU A 110 -9.13 7.69 -13.05
N LEU A 111 -8.79 6.65 -13.80
CA LEU A 111 -7.77 6.70 -14.85
C LEU A 111 -8.22 5.87 -16.05
N PRO A 112 -9.12 6.42 -16.90
CA PRO A 112 -9.79 5.66 -17.98
C PRO A 112 -8.84 5.04 -19.01
N GLN A 113 -7.64 5.60 -19.19
CA GLN A 113 -6.63 5.09 -20.11
C GLN A 113 -5.73 4.00 -19.49
N ALA A 114 -5.87 3.69 -18.18
CA ALA A 114 -5.05 2.69 -17.54
C ALA A 114 -5.53 1.27 -17.86
N GLN A 115 -4.58 0.36 -17.96
CA GLN A 115 -4.84 -1.08 -17.88
C GLN A 115 -4.98 -1.45 -16.40
N ILE A 116 -6.17 -1.92 -16.01
CA ILE A 116 -6.42 -2.41 -14.65
C ILE A 116 -6.09 -3.90 -14.60
N LEU A 117 -5.20 -4.28 -13.68
CA LEU A 117 -4.67 -5.63 -13.48
C LEU A 117 -5.18 -6.15 -12.12
N ILE A 118 -6.28 -6.92 -12.13
CA ILE A 118 -6.83 -7.48 -10.89
C ILE A 118 -6.18 -8.80 -10.57
N GLY A 119 -5.54 -8.89 -9.41
CA GLY A 119 -4.89 -10.10 -8.93
C GLY A 119 -3.74 -9.85 -7.98
N ASP A 120 -3.12 -10.94 -7.55
CA ASP A 120 -1.98 -10.93 -6.64
C ASP A 120 -0.71 -10.50 -7.35
N ALA A 121 -0.18 -9.33 -6.97
CA ALA A 121 1.05 -8.78 -7.55
C ALA A 121 2.28 -9.65 -7.38
N GLU A 122 2.29 -10.56 -6.40
CA GLU A 122 3.44 -11.45 -6.17
C GLU A 122 3.48 -12.62 -7.16
N THR A 123 2.35 -12.95 -7.81
CA THR A 123 2.26 -14.14 -8.67
C THR A 123 1.81 -13.85 -10.10
N MET A 124 1.11 -12.74 -10.33
CA MET A 124 0.60 -12.40 -11.65
C MET A 124 1.64 -11.72 -12.54
N ASP A 125 1.42 -11.77 -13.85
CA ASP A 125 2.22 -10.97 -14.78
C ASP A 125 1.77 -9.50 -14.76
N LEU A 126 2.67 -8.63 -14.31
CA LEU A 126 2.46 -7.18 -14.25
C LEU A 126 3.00 -6.44 -15.48
N GLY A 127 3.41 -7.18 -16.51
CA GLY A 127 4.09 -6.61 -17.68
C GLY A 127 5.56 -6.26 -17.39
N GLY A 128 6.12 -5.39 -18.20
CA GLY A 128 7.52 -4.98 -18.08
C GLY A 128 7.81 -3.66 -18.80
N GLU A 129 9.11 -3.29 -18.82
CA GLU A 129 9.59 -2.05 -19.43
C GLU A 129 8.95 -0.79 -18.84
N HIS A 130 8.68 -0.80 -17.52
CA HIS A 130 8.16 0.37 -16.82
C HIS A 130 9.28 1.35 -16.50
N SER A 131 9.04 2.65 -16.66
CA SER A 131 9.96 3.69 -16.23
C SER A 131 9.80 4.03 -14.75
N LEU A 132 8.61 3.72 -14.18
CA LEU A 132 8.30 3.87 -12.77
C LEU A 132 7.48 2.67 -12.29
N VAL A 133 7.94 2.02 -11.24
CA VAL A 133 7.15 1.08 -10.42
C VAL A 133 6.94 1.73 -9.06
N ILE A 134 5.69 1.91 -8.66
CA ILE A 134 5.34 2.62 -7.43
C ILE A 134 4.28 1.85 -6.63
N SER A 135 4.45 1.82 -5.31
CA SER A 135 3.48 1.21 -4.39
C SER A 135 3.42 1.96 -3.07
N ALA A 136 2.21 2.34 -2.66
CA ALA A 136 1.97 3.02 -1.40
C ALA A 136 1.13 2.16 -0.45
N ASN A 137 1.65 1.90 0.75
CA ASN A 137 0.92 1.24 1.83
C ASN A 137 0.30 -0.12 1.44
N ALA A 138 0.92 -0.87 0.52
CA ALA A 138 0.43 -2.16 0.05
C ALA A 138 1.39 -3.32 0.34
N ILE A 139 2.69 -3.15 0.13
CA ILE A 139 3.67 -4.26 0.19
C ILE A 139 3.82 -4.91 1.57
N GLN A 140 3.42 -4.26 2.65
CA GLN A 140 3.35 -4.88 3.99
C GLN A 140 2.34 -6.04 4.08
N TRP A 141 1.47 -6.16 3.11
CA TRP A 141 0.48 -7.22 3.00
C TRP A 141 0.95 -8.41 2.18
N PHE A 142 2.11 -8.33 1.55
CA PHE A 142 2.70 -9.39 0.74
C PHE A 142 3.15 -10.56 1.63
N ASP A 143 3.18 -11.73 1.04
CA ASP A 143 3.70 -12.94 1.71
C ASP A 143 5.23 -12.89 1.78
N ASP A 144 5.88 -12.38 0.73
CA ASP A 144 7.34 -12.13 0.67
C ASP A 144 7.64 -10.74 0.07
N PRO A 145 7.55 -9.67 0.88
CA PRO A 145 7.78 -8.32 0.39
C PRO A 145 9.23 -8.07 -0.08
N LEU A 146 10.21 -8.81 0.42
CA LEU A 146 11.61 -8.67 -0.01
C LEU A 146 11.83 -9.27 -1.40
N SER A 147 11.24 -10.42 -1.70
CA SER A 147 11.27 -11.00 -3.05
C SER A 147 10.61 -10.12 -4.09
N PHE A 148 9.63 -9.29 -3.70
CA PHE A 148 9.00 -8.32 -4.59
C PHE A 148 9.99 -7.26 -5.13
N VAL A 149 11.06 -6.95 -4.40
CA VAL A 149 12.15 -6.06 -4.88
C VAL A 149 12.80 -6.64 -6.15
N ALA A 150 13.16 -7.94 -6.12
CA ALA A 150 13.73 -8.62 -7.30
C ALA A 150 12.74 -8.70 -8.45
N GLN A 151 11.47 -8.96 -8.17
CA GLN A 151 10.40 -8.94 -9.18
C GLN A 151 10.27 -7.56 -9.81
N SER A 152 10.29 -6.49 -9.01
CA SER A 152 10.22 -5.10 -9.49
C SER A 152 11.39 -4.76 -10.42
N ALA A 153 12.60 -5.24 -10.14
CA ALA A 153 13.75 -5.07 -11.03
C ALA A 153 13.49 -5.67 -12.42
N SER A 154 12.84 -6.83 -12.48
CA SER A 154 12.49 -7.48 -13.77
C SER A 154 11.39 -6.74 -14.56
N LYS A 155 10.65 -5.84 -13.91
CA LYS A 155 9.56 -5.06 -14.52
C LYS A 155 10.01 -3.67 -14.97
N LEU A 156 11.13 -3.19 -14.46
CA LEU A 156 11.69 -1.89 -14.81
C LEU A 156 12.57 -1.95 -16.07
N LYS A 157 12.54 -0.88 -16.85
CA LYS A 157 13.54 -0.64 -17.89
C LYS A 157 14.84 -0.10 -17.26
N PRO A 158 15.97 -0.09 -18.00
CA PRO A 158 17.19 0.57 -17.56
C PRO A 158 16.91 2.02 -17.12
N ASN A 159 17.52 2.44 -16.02
CA ASN A 159 17.29 3.72 -15.33
C ASN A 159 15.86 3.92 -14.80
N GLY A 160 15.03 2.90 -14.78
CA GLY A 160 13.69 2.95 -14.19
C GLY A 160 13.74 3.14 -12.67
N GLN A 161 12.74 3.82 -12.11
CA GLN A 161 12.62 4.13 -10.70
C GLN A 161 11.69 3.15 -9.99
N LEU A 162 12.12 2.65 -8.84
CA LEU A 162 11.31 1.93 -7.86
C LEU A 162 11.02 2.85 -6.68
N LEU A 163 9.74 3.11 -6.41
CA LEU A 163 9.28 3.87 -5.24
C LEU A 163 8.30 3.03 -4.43
N LEU A 164 8.68 2.67 -3.22
CA LEU A 164 7.84 1.88 -2.33
C LEU A 164 7.67 2.58 -0.99
N SER A 165 6.50 2.42 -0.37
CA SER A 165 6.34 2.68 1.04
C SER A 165 5.88 1.45 1.79
N THR A 166 6.45 1.26 2.97
CA THR A 166 6.10 0.22 3.93
C THR A 166 6.31 0.74 5.35
N PHE A 167 6.42 -0.14 6.31
CA PHE A 167 6.65 0.22 7.70
C PHE A 167 7.89 -0.47 8.25
N THR A 168 8.49 0.13 9.28
CA THR A 168 9.58 -0.48 10.05
C THR A 168 9.04 -1.37 11.18
N PRO A 169 9.91 -2.15 11.84
CA PRO A 169 9.54 -2.90 13.05
C PRO A 169 8.95 -2.04 14.17
N ASP A 170 9.24 -0.73 14.20
CA ASP A 170 8.70 0.20 15.20
C ASP A 170 7.26 0.66 14.93
N ASN A 171 6.69 0.28 13.80
CA ASN A 171 5.30 0.61 13.49
C ASN A 171 4.34 -0.03 14.51
N PHE A 172 3.42 0.76 15.05
CA PHE A 172 2.50 0.36 16.12
C PHE A 172 3.21 -0.19 17.37
N LEU A 173 4.35 0.40 17.71
CA LEU A 173 5.17 0.00 18.86
C LEU A 173 4.35 -0.21 20.12
N GLN A 174 3.39 0.67 20.41
CA GLN A 174 2.52 0.62 21.59
C GLN A 174 1.71 -0.68 21.63
N ILE A 175 1.12 -1.05 20.51
CA ILE A 175 0.32 -2.28 20.42
C ILE A 175 1.21 -3.52 20.59
N LYS A 176 2.36 -3.53 19.89
CA LYS A 176 3.32 -4.65 20.02
C LYS A 176 3.81 -4.81 21.46
N THR A 177 4.14 -3.69 22.11
CA THR A 177 4.62 -3.69 23.50
C THR A 177 3.56 -4.22 24.48
N LEU A 178 2.31 -3.78 24.33
CA LEU A 178 1.26 -4.10 25.31
C LEU A 178 0.54 -5.42 25.03
N THR A 179 0.54 -5.89 23.79
CA THR A 179 -0.24 -7.08 23.41
C THR A 179 0.61 -8.23 22.87
N GLY A 180 1.86 -7.97 22.49
CA GLY A 180 2.68 -8.93 21.74
C GLY A 180 2.18 -9.21 20.33
N GLN A 181 1.20 -8.44 19.84
CA GLN A 181 0.56 -8.64 18.53
C GLN A 181 1.00 -7.56 17.55
N GLY A 182 1.07 -7.90 16.29
CA GLY A 182 1.39 -6.96 15.21
C GLY A 182 1.91 -7.68 13.98
N LEU A 183 1.97 -6.99 12.85
CA LEU A 183 2.63 -7.49 11.66
C LEU A 183 4.14 -7.54 11.90
N HIS A 184 4.78 -8.52 11.28
CA HIS A 184 6.22 -8.53 11.14
C HIS A 184 6.60 -7.64 9.95
N TYR A 185 7.52 -6.74 10.17
CA TYR A 185 8.09 -5.88 9.11
C TYR A 185 9.59 -6.17 9.02
N PRO A 186 10.13 -6.34 7.81
CA PRO A 186 11.57 -6.48 7.63
C PRO A 186 12.33 -5.25 8.13
N ASP A 187 13.54 -5.46 8.63
CA ASP A 187 14.45 -4.40 9.01
C ASP A 187 14.97 -3.62 7.79
N ILE A 188 15.39 -2.38 8.01
CA ILE A 188 15.96 -1.53 6.94
C ILE A 188 17.16 -2.22 6.26
N SER A 189 17.97 -2.95 7.02
CA SER A 189 19.11 -3.71 6.50
C SER A 189 18.71 -4.87 5.59
N GLU A 190 17.55 -5.50 5.83
CA GLU A 190 17.02 -6.55 4.97
C GLU A 190 16.52 -5.96 3.64
N TRP A 191 15.85 -4.80 3.69
CA TRP A 191 15.47 -4.07 2.49
C TRP A 191 16.68 -3.62 1.68
N GLN A 192 17.73 -3.07 2.33
CA GLN A 192 18.97 -2.71 1.65
C GLN A 192 19.61 -3.92 0.98
N SER A 193 19.68 -5.06 1.68
CA SER A 193 20.23 -6.30 1.14
C SER A 193 19.46 -6.80 -0.07
N ALA A 194 18.13 -6.73 -0.04
CA ALA A 194 17.29 -7.12 -1.17
C ALA A 194 17.50 -6.21 -2.40
N LEU A 195 17.62 -4.90 -2.19
CA LEU A 195 17.92 -3.94 -3.24
C LEU A 195 19.30 -4.19 -3.87
N ASP A 196 20.33 -4.45 -3.05
CA ASP A 196 21.69 -4.74 -3.51
C ASP A 196 21.74 -6.05 -4.33
N GLN A 197 21.07 -7.10 -3.87
CA GLN A 197 20.95 -8.38 -4.58
C GLN A 197 20.22 -8.22 -5.91
N ALA A 198 19.19 -7.38 -5.98
CA ALA A 198 18.48 -7.03 -7.19
C ALA A 198 19.23 -6.03 -8.08
N ARG A 199 20.44 -5.60 -7.67
CA ARG A 199 21.35 -4.68 -8.39
C ARG A 199 20.80 -3.27 -8.57
N PHE A 200 19.89 -2.83 -7.70
CA PHE A 200 19.49 -1.43 -7.67
C PHE A 200 20.66 -0.54 -7.29
N GLN A 201 20.68 0.66 -7.85
CA GLN A 201 21.65 1.72 -7.57
C GLN A 201 20.93 2.97 -7.05
N HIS A 202 21.69 3.94 -6.55
CA HIS A 202 21.16 5.18 -6.00
C HIS A 202 20.03 4.94 -5.00
N THR A 203 20.21 3.92 -4.14
CA THR A 203 19.24 3.52 -3.14
C THR A 203 19.17 4.54 -2.01
N LYS A 204 17.95 4.99 -1.68
CA LYS A 204 17.68 5.86 -0.55
C LYS A 204 16.55 5.24 0.26
N LEU A 205 16.87 4.84 1.48
CA LEU A 205 15.91 4.37 2.48
C LEU A 205 15.78 5.45 3.53
N SER A 206 14.55 5.96 3.72
CA SER A 206 14.28 7.01 4.70
C SER A 206 13.06 6.66 5.53
N THR A 207 13.13 6.96 6.82
CA THR A 207 12.03 6.73 7.74
C THR A 207 11.33 8.02 8.09
N GLN A 208 10.01 7.93 8.28
CA GLN A 208 9.20 9.03 8.76
C GLN A 208 8.27 8.53 9.87
N ARG A 209 8.39 9.13 11.05
CA ARG A 209 7.59 8.78 12.23
C ARG A 209 6.46 9.77 12.42
N PHE A 210 5.25 9.23 12.60
CA PHE A 210 4.06 10.00 12.95
C PHE A 210 3.52 9.48 14.28
N ASN A 211 3.37 10.37 15.24
CA ASN A 211 2.71 10.06 16.51
C ASN A 211 1.30 10.65 16.46
N VAL A 212 0.30 9.81 16.30
CA VAL A 212 -1.10 10.21 16.17
C VAL A 212 -1.74 10.24 17.55
N PRO A 213 -2.27 11.39 18.02
CA PRO A 213 -2.90 11.49 19.31
C PRO A 213 -4.33 10.93 19.28
N PHE A 214 -4.73 10.30 20.39
CA PHE A 214 -6.07 9.79 20.65
C PHE A 214 -6.50 10.16 22.06
N ALA A 215 -7.78 10.47 22.26
CA ALA A 215 -8.31 10.84 23.56
C ALA A 215 -8.18 9.71 24.59
N GLN A 216 -8.19 8.45 24.13
CA GLN A 216 -8.10 7.29 25.02
C GLN A 216 -7.61 6.04 24.25
N PRO A 217 -7.06 5.02 24.94
CA PRO A 217 -6.54 3.79 24.32
C PRO A 217 -7.58 3.00 23.52
N TYR A 218 -8.85 3.06 23.89
CA TYR A 218 -9.92 2.40 23.15
C TYR A 218 -10.09 2.97 21.74
N ASP A 219 -9.88 4.28 21.57
CA ASP A 219 -9.95 4.92 20.24
C ASP A 219 -8.82 4.47 19.31
N VAL A 220 -7.65 4.12 19.88
CA VAL A 220 -6.56 3.48 19.12
C VAL A 220 -7.01 2.14 18.54
N LEU A 221 -7.63 1.27 19.37
CA LEU A 221 -8.13 -0.03 18.90
C LEU A 221 -9.21 0.12 17.84
N LYS A 222 -10.10 1.10 18.01
CA LYS A 222 -11.13 1.44 17.05
C LYS A 222 -10.53 1.92 15.72
N HIS A 223 -9.53 2.80 15.79
CA HIS A 223 -8.81 3.30 14.62
C HIS A 223 -8.14 2.16 13.85
N MET A 224 -7.41 1.27 14.53
CA MET A 224 -6.77 0.12 13.89
C MET A 224 -7.78 -0.80 13.20
N LYS A 225 -8.95 -1.01 13.80
CA LYS A 225 -10.03 -1.78 13.17
C LYS A 225 -10.56 -1.08 11.91
N MET A 226 -10.70 0.24 11.93
CA MET A 226 -11.23 1.02 10.81
C MET A 226 -10.22 1.17 9.66
N THR A 227 -8.93 1.13 9.96
CA THR A 227 -7.83 1.14 8.97
C THR A 227 -7.42 -0.26 8.49
N GLY A 228 -8.19 -1.30 8.81
CA GLY A 228 -7.97 -2.66 8.34
C GLY A 228 -6.84 -3.41 9.07
N VAL A 229 -6.17 -2.78 10.02
CA VAL A 229 -5.12 -3.42 10.83
C VAL A 229 -5.75 -4.04 12.06
N SER A 230 -6.22 -5.27 11.95
CA SER A 230 -6.80 -5.99 13.08
C SER A 230 -5.72 -6.51 14.03
N THR A 231 -5.87 -6.26 15.34
CA THR A 231 -5.00 -6.78 16.39
C THR A 231 -5.08 -8.31 16.55
N ASN A 232 -6.03 -8.96 15.90
CA ASN A 232 -6.23 -10.42 16.00
C ASN A 232 -5.52 -11.20 14.88
N GLN A 233 -4.76 -10.52 14.03
CA GLN A 233 -4.02 -11.18 12.96
C GLN A 233 -2.57 -11.40 13.40
N THR A 234 -2.31 -12.56 14.01
CA THR A 234 -0.97 -13.15 14.04
C THR A 234 -0.62 -13.56 12.60
N PHE A 235 -0.09 -12.64 11.82
CA PHE A 235 0.47 -12.93 10.51
C PHE A 235 1.96 -13.27 10.67
N GLY A 236 2.26 -14.56 10.70
CA GLY A 236 3.61 -15.09 10.70
C GLY A 236 3.62 -16.51 11.21
N GLU A 237 3.95 -17.46 10.36
CA GLU A 237 4.13 -18.87 10.70
C GLU A 237 5.30 -19.16 11.67
N GLN A 238 5.94 -18.13 12.25
CA GLN A 238 7.18 -18.27 13.03
C GLN A 238 7.08 -17.97 14.52
N ALA A 239 5.87 -17.92 15.09
CA ALA A 239 5.75 -17.96 16.54
C ALA A 239 5.17 -19.32 16.98
N PRO A 240 6.01 -20.35 17.20
CA PRO A 240 5.54 -21.58 17.79
C PRO A 240 5.14 -21.26 19.23
N ASN A 241 3.86 -21.38 19.57
CA ASN A 241 3.25 -21.24 20.91
C ASN A 241 2.58 -19.93 21.30
N THR A 242 2.19 -19.05 20.41
CA THR A 242 1.32 -17.93 20.79
C THR A 242 -0.14 -18.31 20.60
N HIS A 243 -0.84 -18.56 21.69
CA HIS A 243 -2.30 -18.63 21.69
C HIS A 243 -2.88 -17.33 21.11
N PRO A 244 -3.97 -17.38 20.33
CA PRO A 244 -4.62 -16.18 19.80
C PRO A 244 -4.88 -15.20 20.94
N PHE A 245 -4.48 -13.93 20.75
CA PHE A 245 -4.76 -12.91 21.74
C PHE A 245 -6.26 -12.64 21.79
N VAL A 246 -6.90 -12.97 22.91
CA VAL A 246 -8.33 -12.79 23.11
C VAL A 246 -8.57 -11.61 24.05
N TRP A 247 -9.33 -10.62 23.58
CA TRP A 247 -9.77 -9.51 24.40
C TRP A 247 -10.79 -9.98 25.45
N THR A 248 -10.40 -9.94 26.72
CA THR A 248 -11.30 -10.07 27.87
C THR A 248 -11.47 -8.71 28.53
N LYS A 249 -12.50 -8.54 29.36
CA LYS A 249 -12.70 -7.28 30.11
C LYS A 249 -11.46 -6.92 30.95
N THR A 250 -10.88 -7.89 31.63
CA THR A 250 -9.66 -7.68 32.44
C THR A 250 -8.46 -7.27 31.59
N ARG A 251 -8.25 -7.91 30.44
CA ARG A 251 -7.16 -7.55 29.53
C ARG A 251 -7.35 -6.16 28.95
N LEU A 252 -8.57 -5.77 28.63
CA LEU A 252 -8.86 -4.42 28.12
C LEU A 252 -8.57 -3.37 29.20
N GLN A 253 -8.95 -3.61 30.45
CA GLN A 253 -8.65 -2.70 31.55
C GLN A 253 -7.14 -2.56 31.80
N ALA A 254 -6.40 -3.70 31.78
CA ALA A 254 -4.94 -3.67 31.90
C ALA A 254 -4.30 -2.89 30.74
N PHE A 255 -4.74 -3.14 29.50
CA PHE A 255 -4.28 -2.44 28.32
C PHE A 255 -4.51 -0.91 28.41
N GLU A 256 -5.70 -0.47 28.84
CA GLU A 256 -5.99 0.96 29.04
C GLU A 256 -5.07 1.57 30.09
N HIS A 257 -4.91 0.90 31.24
CA HIS A 257 -4.03 1.36 32.31
C HIS A 257 -2.58 1.50 31.85
N ASP A 258 -2.04 0.43 31.25
CA ASP A 258 -0.64 0.37 30.83
C ASP A 258 -0.34 1.32 29.65
N TYR A 259 -1.33 1.54 28.78
CA TYR A 259 -1.23 2.48 27.68
C TYR A 259 -1.08 3.92 28.20
N TRP A 260 -1.94 4.31 29.15
CA TRP A 260 -1.85 5.63 29.81
C TRP A 260 -0.53 5.81 30.56
N GLN A 261 -0.03 4.78 31.21
CA GLN A 261 1.22 4.86 31.94
C GLN A 261 2.45 5.03 31.04
N GLN A 262 2.47 4.34 29.87
CA GLN A 262 3.68 4.24 29.07
C GLN A 262 3.68 5.18 27.86
N PHE A 263 2.51 5.53 27.33
CA PHE A 263 2.37 6.19 26.04
C PHE A 263 1.45 7.41 26.06
N SER A 264 1.24 8.01 27.21
CA SER A 264 0.48 9.26 27.36
C SER A 264 1.32 10.49 27.02
N GLY A 265 0.63 11.58 26.70
CA GLY A 265 1.22 12.88 26.48
C GLY A 265 0.18 13.97 26.45
N ILE A 266 0.53 15.10 25.86
CA ILE A 266 -0.33 16.25 25.67
C ILE A 266 -0.40 16.53 24.17
N ASP A 267 -1.59 16.69 23.63
CA ASP A 267 -1.79 17.04 22.22
C ASP A 267 -1.53 18.54 21.93
N GLU A 268 -1.71 18.93 20.68
CA GLU A 268 -1.48 20.32 20.22
C GLU A 268 -2.44 21.33 20.88
N ASP A 269 -3.60 20.87 21.34
CA ASP A 269 -4.61 21.67 22.03
C ASP A 269 -4.40 21.71 23.56
N GLY A 270 -3.32 21.07 24.05
CA GLY A 270 -2.99 21.00 25.47
C GLY A 270 -3.83 19.99 26.27
N GLN A 271 -4.50 19.04 25.58
CA GLN A 271 -5.32 18.03 26.23
C GLN A 271 -4.51 16.74 26.47
N PRO A 272 -4.78 16.02 27.58
CA PRO A 272 -4.21 14.69 27.80
C PRO A 272 -4.62 13.73 26.67
N CYS A 273 -3.64 13.03 26.13
CA CYS A 273 -3.84 12.08 25.05
C CYS A 273 -2.94 10.86 25.20
N VAL A 274 -3.18 9.84 24.39
CA VAL A 274 -2.27 8.72 24.15
C VAL A 274 -1.86 8.72 22.69
N TYR A 275 -0.64 8.24 22.38
CA TYR A 275 -0.13 8.25 21.02
C TYR A 275 -0.13 6.85 20.41
N LEU A 276 -0.41 6.75 19.11
CA LEU A 276 -0.10 5.61 18.26
C LEU A 276 0.98 6.01 17.25
N THR A 277 2.06 5.26 17.21
CA THR A 277 3.18 5.51 16.31
C THR A 277 3.00 4.79 14.98
N TYR A 278 3.02 5.55 13.90
CA TYR A 278 3.29 5.04 12.55
C TYR A 278 4.76 5.31 12.24
N ASP A 279 5.51 4.28 11.89
CA ASP A 279 6.92 4.39 11.50
C ASP A 279 7.08 3.88 10.07
N VAL A 280 7.01 4.83 9.14
CA VAL A 280 6.96 4.58 7.69
C VAL A 280 8.36 4.49 7.13
N LEU A 281 8.63 3.50 6.30
CA LEU A 281 9.82 3.39 5.47
C LEU A 281 9.48 3.76 4.02
N ILE A 282 10.22 4.70 3.46
CA ILE A 282 10.18 5.06 2.04
C ILE A 282 11.45 4.51 1.39
N ILE A 283 11.28 3.79 0.31
CA ILE A 283 12.33 3.18 -0.51
C ILE A 283 12.31 3.84 -1.87
N ASP A 284 13.41 4.46 -2.26
CA ASP A 284 13.66 5.05 -3.57
C ASP A 284 14.93 4.43 -4.16
N ALA A 285 14.83 3.82 -5.33
CA ALA A 285 15.93 3.09 -5.94
C ALA A 285 15.86 3.15 -7.47
N ARG A 286 17.00 2.99 -8.12
CA ARG A 286 17.14 3.01 -9.58
C ARG A 286 17.69 1.70 -10.07
N LEU A 287 17.10 1.17 -11.15
CA LEU A 287 17.72 0.10 -11.92
C LEU A 287 18.84 0.69 -12.80
N PRO A 288 20.03 0.08 -12.86
CA PRO A 288 21.11 0.57 -13.73
C PRO A 288 20.78 0.55 -15.22
#